data_8245a01d701cd4d70cc8acdb1184fa6a
#
_entry.id   8245a01d701cd4d70cc8acdb1184fa6a
#
_cell.length_a   1.000
_cell.length_b   1.000
_cell.length_c   1.000
_cell.angle_alpha   90.00
_cell.angle_beta   90.00
_cell.angle_gamma   90.00
#
_symmetry.space_group_name_H-M   'P 1'
#
loop_
_entity.id
_entity.type
_entity.pdbx_description
1 polymer ?
#
loop_
_entity_poly.entity_id
_entity_poly.type
_entity_poly.pdbx_seq_one_letter_code
_entity_poly.pdbx_strand_id
1 'polypeptide(L)'
;KETVSLMSSREVDNIDGLICNKIIIPIYSDKKKYGSIYIWEDNREITGVDLAVLEASTSLIALDMIKKISMYEMENNHKATFLDDLLVHDEERQRKSLANAEYFDFDVDAEHRVAVIRVLSGNSTIGNSSLYKTNNSIVNILRRISRDSSIKVLFVNKCDSIVLVFESPLREDEEYRRLLQAFIDTALSSLEAEGILAMASIGVGRSYADATSLWKSFNEARRAAACWNVDDSRVHYFEKLGVY
;
A
#
# COMPACT_ATOMS: atom_id res chain seq x y z
N LYS A 1 -27.30 6.17 -2.64
CA LYS A 1 -26.91 6.35 -4.06
C LYS A 1 -26.59 7.82 -4.21
N GLU A 2 -25.33 8.19 -4.09
CA GLU A 2 -24.89 9.53 -4.45
C GLU A 2 -25.05 9.68 -5.96
N THR A 3 -25.88 10.61 -6.36
CA THR A 3 -26.00 11.00 -7.77
C THR A 3 -24.71 11.72 -8.10
N VAL A 4 -23.81 11.04 -8.80
CA VAL A 4 -22.53 11.61 -9.21
C VAL A 4 -22.82 12.69 -10.24
N SER A 5 -22.66 13.97 -9.87
CA SER A 5 -22.77 15.07 -10.81
C SER A 5 -21.63 14.98 -11.82
N LEU A 6 -21.96 14.81 -13.10
CA LEU A 6 -21.01 14.79 -14.22
C LEU A 6 -20.64 16.21 -14.68
N MET A 7 -21.30 17.22 -14.15
CA MET A 7 -21.11 18.62 -14.54
C MET A 7 -20.31 19.38 -13.49
N SER A 8 -19.64 20.45 -13.91
CA SER A 8 -19.03 21.42 -13.02
C SER A 8 -20.07 22.02 -12.08
N SER A 9 -19.68 22.29 -10.85
CA SER A 9 -20.49 22.98 -9.86
C SER A 9 -19.77 24.21 -9.34
N ARG A 10 -20.54 25.26 -8.99
CA ARG A 10 -20.05 26.45 -8.32
C ARG A 10 -20.62 26.47 -6.92
N GLU A 11 -19.77 26.58 -5.91
CA GLU A 11 -20.13 26.59 -4.49
C GLU A 11 -19.47 27.80 -3.83
N VAL A 12 -20.05 28.26 -2.73
CA VAL A 12 -19.42 29.30 -1.89
C VAL A 12 -18.54 28.62 -0.86
N ASP A 13 -17.30 29.05 -0.77
CA ASP A 13 -16.31 28.55 0.19
C ASP A 13 -15.84 29.68 1.11
N ASN A 14 -15.37 29.35 2.30
CA ASN A 14 -14.79 30.29 3.25
C ASN A 14 -13.37 29.86 3.60
N ILE A 15 -12.40 30.61 3.12
CA ILE A 15 -11.00 30.37 3.39
C ILE A 15 -10.47 31.50 4.27
N ASP A 16 -10.11 31.18 5.49
CA ASP A 16 -9.55 32.12 6.48
C ASP A 16 -10.40 33.39 6.69
N GLY A 17 -11.76 33.26 6.59
CA GLY A 17 -12.68 34.36 6.75
C GLY A 17 -13.01 35.11 5.45
N LEU A 18 -12.39 34.78 4.33
CA LEU A 18 -12.71 35.31 3.01
C LEU A 18 -13.75 34.41 2.32
N ILE A 19 -14.87 35.00 1.97
CA ILE A 19 -15.91 34.31 1.20
C ILE A 19 -15.56 34.42 -0.27
N CYS A 20 -15.33 33.28 -0.92
CA CYS A 20 -15.02 33.21 -2.34
C CYS A 20 -15.85 32.11 -3.02
N ASN A 21 -16.06 32.25 -4.32
CA ASN A 21 -16.65 31.16 -5.09
C ASN A 21 -15.60 30.09 -5.39
N LYS A 22 -16.00 28.84 -5.24
CA LYS A 22 -15.22 27.67 -5.60
C LYS A 22 -15.91 26.90 -6.74
N ILE A 23 -15.19 26.71 -7.83
CA ILE A 23 -15.63 25.89 -8.95
C ILE A 23 -15.02 24.50 -8.79
N ILE A 24 -15.84 23.47 -8.93
CA ILE A 24 -15.44 22.08 -8.88
C ILE A 24 -15.69 21.46 -10.25
N ILE A 25 -14.64 21.04 -10.92
CA ILE A 25 -14.70 20.40 -12.24
C ILE A 25 -14.29 18.93 -12.06
N PRO A 26 -15.23 17.99 -12.15
CA PRO A 26 -14.89 16.58 -11.95
C PRO A 26 -14.16 16.01 -13.17
N ILE A 27 -13.18 15.14 -12.91
CA ILE A 27 -12.40 14.44 -13.92
C ILE A 27 -13.00 13.04 -14.07
N TYR A 28 -13.59 12.74 -15.21
CA TYR A 28 -14.25 11.46 -15.50
C TYR A 28 -13.63 10.77 -16.72
N SER A 29 -13.66 9.44 -16.71
CA SER A 29 -13.57 8.60 -17.90
C SER A 29 -14.44 7.35 -17.68
N ASP A 30 -15.19 6.93 -18.69
CA ASP A 30 -16.08 5.76 -18.65
C ASP A 30 -16.95 5.67 -17.40
N LYS A 31 -17.57 6.78 -17.00
CA LYS A 31 -18.44 6.91 -15.81
C LYS A 31 -17.71 6.75 -14.47
N LYS A 32 -16.38 6.59 -14.46
CA LYS A 32 -15.57 6.54 -13.25
C LYS A 32 -14.94 7.91 -12.97
N LYS A 33 -15.10 8.40 -11.75
CA LYS A 33 -14.47 9.63 -11.28
C LYS A 33 -13.03 9.32 -10.85
N TYR A 34 -12.07 10.04 -11.43
CA TYR A 34 -10.65 9.95 -11.12
C TYR A 34 -10.18 11.03 -10.16
N GLY A 35 -10.88 12.17 -10.14
CA GLY A 35 -10.56 13.29 -9.28
C GLY A 35 -11.45 14.49 -9.54
N SER A 36 -11.03 15.65 -9.06
CA SER A 36 -11.67 16.94 -9.33
C SER A 36 -10.63 18.03 -9.40
N ILE A 37 -10.86 19.01 -10.25
CA ILE A 37 -10.13 20.29 -10.27
C ILE A 37 -10.91 21.25 -9.40
N TYR A 38 -10.23 21.91 -8.47
CA TYR A 38 -10.80 22.95 -7.62
C TYR A 38 -10.19 24.29 -7.99
N ILE A 39 -11.03 25.29 -8.23
CA ILE A 39 -10.62 26.64 -8.59
C ILE A 39 -11.35 27.61 -7.70
N TRP A 40 -10.63 28.48 -7.01
CA TRP A 40 -11.18 29.56 -6.22
C TRP A 40 -11.12 30.86 -7.00
N GLU A 41 -12.25 31.58 -7.08
CA GLU A 41 -12.35 32.88 -7.75
C GLU A 41 -11.92 33.97 -6.76
N ASP A 42 -10.63 34.31 -6.78
CA ASP A 42 -10.07 35.35 -5.91
C ASP A 42 -10.01 36.69 -6.63
N ASN A 43 -9.26 36.78 -7.74
CA ASN A 43 -9.00 38.03 -8.44
C ASN A 43 -9.97 38.34 -9.60
N ARG A 44 -10.64 37.33 -10.14
CA ARG A 44 -11.63 37.46 -11.21
C ARG A 44 -12.60 36.31 -11.24
N GLU A 45 -13.76 36.53 -11.78
CA GLU A 45 -14.70 35.47 -12.11
C GLU A 45 -14.22 34.60 -13.27
N ILE A 46 -14.44 33.30 -13.19
CA ILE A 46 -14.24 32.36 -14.28
C ILE A 46 -15.41 32.48 -15.26
N THR A 47 -15.07 32.86 -16.49
CA THR A 47 -16.06 33.02 -17.56
C THR A 47 -16.52 31.68 -18.11
N GLY A 48 -17.62 31.67 -18.86
CA GLY A 48 -18.08 30.46 -19.56
C GLY A 48 -17.06 29.89 -20.55
N VAL A 49 -16.22 30.75 -21.14
CA VAL A 49 -15.13 30.32 -22.05
C VAL A 49 -14.02 29.64 -21.26
N ASP A 50 -13.61 30.22 -20.13
CA ASP A 50 -12.60 29.62 -19.25
C ASP A 50 -13.08 28.23 -18.79
N LEU A 51 -14.35 28.12 -18.38
CA LEU A 51 -14.95 26.87 -17.93
C LEU A 51 -14.95 25.82 -19.04
N ALA A 52 -15.34 26.19 -20.25
CA ALA A 52 -15.34 25.26 -21.40
C ALA A 52 -13.93 24.75 -21.73
N VAL A 53 -12.88 25.58 -21.63
CA VAL A 53 -11.49 25.18 -21.84
C VAL A 53 -11.04 24.23 -20.72
N LEU A 54 -11.39 24.52 -19.48
CA LEU A 54 -11.05 23.69 -18.33
C LEU A 54 -11.75 22.31 -18.42
N GLU A 55 -13.03 22.29 -18.76
CA GLU A 55 -13.79 21.06 -18.97
C GLU A 55 -13.21 20.21 -20.12
N ALA A 56 -12.83 20.84 -21.23
CA ALA A 56 -12.16 20.15 -22.33
C ALA A 56 -10.81 19.53 -21.90
N SER A 57 -10.09 20.22 -21.02
CA SER A 57 -8.81 19.75 -20.51
C SER A 57 -8.94 18.55 -19.57
N THR A 58 -10.11 18.35 -18.93
CA THR A 58 -10.31 17.20 -18.02
C THR A 58 -10.13 15.85 -18.69
N SER A 59 -10.48 15.75 -19.98
CA SER A 59 -10.32 14.51 -20.75
C SER A 59 -8.85 14.12 -20.93
N LEU A 60 -7.97 15.10 -21.16
CA LEU A 60 -6.52 14.87 -21.26
C LEU A 60 -5.93 14.48 -19.91
N ILE A 61 -6.36 15.16 -18.84
CA ILE A 61 -5.95 14.85 -17.48
C ILE A 61 -6.42 13.44 -17.10
N ALA A 62 -7.67 13.08 -17.42
CA ALA A 62 -8.20 11.74 -17.17
C ALA A 62 -7.36 10.66 -17.88
N LEU A 63 -6.98 10.89 -19.15
CA LEU A 63 -6.16 9.97 -19.92
C LEU A 63 -4.77 9.78 -19.31
N ASP A 64 -4.11 10.87 -18.87
CA ASP A 64 -2.81 10.79 -18.19
C ASP A 64 -2.91 10.05 -16.86
N MET A 65 -3.97 10.32 -16.07
CA MET A 65 -4.23 9.61 -14.82
C MET A 65 -4.45 8.11 -15.04
N ILE A 66 -5.27 7.74 -16.05
CA ILE A 66 -5.53 6.34 -16.40
C ILE A 66 -4.22 5.65 -16.80
N LYS A 67 -3.42 6.29 -17.67
CA LYS A 67 -2.12 5.76 -18.07
C LYS A 67 -1.21 5.51 -16.87
N LYS A 68 -1.08 6.48 -15.96
CA LYS A 68 -0.26 6.36 -14.74
C LYS A 68 -0.76 5.24 -13.83
N ILE A 69 -2.09 5.13 -13.64
CA ILE A 69 -2.68 4.06 -12.84
C ILE A 69 -2.40 2.69 -13.48
N SER A 70 -2.61 2.54 -14.78
CA SER A 70 -2.37 1.28 -15.48
C SER A 70 -0.89 0.86 -15.46
N MET A 71 0.02 1.80 -15.65
CA MET A 71 1.47 1.53 -15.52
C MET A 71 1.83 1.07 -14.11
N TYR A 72 1.27 1.75 -13.10
CA TYR A 72 1.48 1.40 -11.70
C TYR A 72 0.90 0.00 -11.36
N GLU A 73 -0.31 -0.32 -11.84
CA GLU A 73 -0.92 -1.64 -11.65
C GLU A 73 -0.09 -2.74 -12.33
N MET A 74 0.43 -2.48 -13.53
CA MET A 74 1.30 -3.42 -14.23
C MET A 74 2.60 -3.66 -13.46
N GLU A 75 3.27 -2.62 -12.98
CA GLU A 75 4.49 -2.74 -12.15
C GLU A 75 4.22 -3.53 -10.86
N ASN A 76 3.11 -3.24 -10.18
CA ASN A 76 2.72 -3.98 -8.98
C ASN A 76 2.43 -5.46 -9.26
N ASN A 77 1.79 -5.77 -10.39
CA ASN A 77 1.52 -7.15 -10.79
C ASN A 77 2.82 -7.91 -11.07
N HIS A 78 3.80 -7.27 -11.70
CA HIS A 78 5.12 -7.87 -11.93
C HIS A 78 5.85 -8.14 -10.61
N LYS A 79 5.85 -7.16 -9.68
CA LYS A 79 6.41 -7.35 -8.32
C LYS A 79 5.69 -8.46 -7.57
N ALA A 80 4.36 -8.54 -7.69
CA ALA A 80 3.58 -9.59 -7.05
C ALA A 80 3.96 -10.97 -7.59
N THR A 81 4.07 -11.13 -8.90
CA THR A 81 4.49 -12.40 -9.52
C THR A 81 5.90 -12.79 -9.09
N PHE A 82 6.84 -11.83 -9.11
CA PHE A 82 8.21 -12.05 -8.65
C PHE A 82 8.26 -12.58 -7.22
N LEU A 83 7.59 -11.88 -6.29
CA LEU A 83 7.55 -12.30 -4.88
C LEU A 83 6.79 -13.61 -4.69
N ASP A 84 5.68 -13.83 -5.40
CA ASP A 84 4.90 -15.07 -5.29
C ASP A 84 5.73 -16.29 -5.67
N ASP A 85 6.59 -16.19 -6.67
CA ASP A 85 7.49 -17.26 -7.06
C ASP A 85 8.58 -17.53 -6.02
N LEU A 86 9.06 -16.51 -5.30
CA LEU A 86 10.02 -16.67 -4.21
C LEU A 86 9.39 -17.21 -2.92
N LEU A 87 8.11 -16.93 -2.69
CA LEU A 87 7.39 -17.32 -1.48
C LEU A 87 6.83 -18.75 -1.53
N VAL A 88 7.04 -19.47 -2.62
CA VAL A 88 6.65 -20.89 -2.78
C VAL A 88 7.88 -21.76 -2.71
N HIS A 89 7.76 -22.94 -2.10
CA HIS A 89 8.82 -23.95 -2.06
C HIS A 89 8.88 -24.72 -3.39
N ASP A 90 9.36 -24.04 -4.43
CA ASP A 90 9.55 -24.55 -5.79
C ASP A 90 10.85 -23.99 -6.37
N GLU A 91 11.89 -24.83 -6.41
CA GLU A 91 13.23 -24.44 -6.83
C GLU A 91 13.29 -23.90 -8.28
N GLU A 92 12.48 -24.46 -9.19
CA GLU A 92 12.47 -24.01 -10.58
C GLU A 92 11.85 -22.61 -10.73
N ARG A 93 10.74 -22.38 -10.04
CA ARG A 93 10.08 -21.06 -10.00
C ARG A 93 10.99 -20.01 -9.35
N GLN A 94 11.57 -20.34 -8.19
CA GLN A 94 12.50 -19.46 -7.47
C GLN A 94 13.68 -19.07 -8.34
N ARG A 95 14.33 -20.06 -9.00
CA ARG A 95 15.47 -19.80 -9.87
C ARG A 95 15.12 -18.89 -11.05
N LYS A 96 13.96 -19.11 -11.69
CA LYS A 96 13.48 -18.25 -12.80
C LYS A 96 13.20 -16.83 -12.31
N SER A 97 12.64 -16.69 -11.12
CA SER A 97 12.34 -15.40 -10.53
C SER A 97 13.62 -14.66 -10.16
N LEU A 98 14.56 -15.31 -9.47
CA LEU A 98 15.84 -14.72 -9.07
C LEU A 98 16.70 -14.26 -10.27
N ALA A 99 16.56 -14.89 -11.43
CA ALA A 99 17.21 -14.41 -12.66
C ALA A 99 16.77 -12.99 -13.09
N ASN A 100 15.65 -12.50 -12.56
CA ASN A 100 15.12 -11.15 -12.81
C ASN A 100 15.23 -10.24 -11.56
N ALA A 101 15.96 -10.64 -10.53
CA ALA A 101 16.06 -9.92 -9.26
C ALA A 101 16.53 -8.46 -9.43
N GLU A 102 17.51 -8.24 -10.32
CA GLU A 102 18.03 -6.90 -10.62
C GLU A 102 16.94 -5.93 -11.12
N TYR A 103 15.99 -6.42 -11.92
CA TYR A 103 14.87 -5.60 -12.40
C TYR A 103 14.00 -5.04 -11.26
N PHE A 104 13.93 -5.76 -10.15
CA PHE A 104 13.15 -5.37 -8.96
C PHE A 104 14.01 -4.72 -7.88
N ASP A 105 15.28 -4.44 -8.17
CA ASP A 105 16.24 -3.93 -7.18
C ASP A 105 16.29 -4.84 -5.93
N PHE A 106 16.27 -6.16 -6.15
CA PHE A 106 16.30 -7.18 -5.11
C PHE A 106 17.71 -7.76 -5.01
N ASP A 107 18.35 -7.59 -3.84
CA ASP A 107 19.70 -8.09 -3.59
C ASP A 107 19.63 -9.56 -3.17
N VAL A 108 20.07 -10.47 -4.06
CA VAL A 108 20.04 -11.92 -3.81
C VAL A 108 21.01 -12.38 -2.75
N ASP A 109 22.08 -11.60 -2.48
CA ASP A 109 23.13 -11.90 -1.52
C ASP A 109 22.83 -11.33 -0.12
N ALA A 110 21.80 -10.49 0.00
CA ALA A 110 21.34 -9.97 1.28
C ALA A 110 20.61 -11.04 2.10
N GLU A 111 20.53 -10.84 3.41
CA GLU A 111 19.56 -11.57 4.24
C GLU A 111 18.16 -10.99 4.04
N HIS A 112 17.15 -11.86 4.08
CA HIS A 112 15.76 -11.46 3.87
C HIS A 112 14.88 -11.91 5.02
N ARG A 113 13.97 -11.01 5.42
CA ARG A 113 12.94 -11.27 6.42
C ARG A 113 11.57 -10.90 5.87
N VAL A 114 10.58 -11.72 6.15
CA VAL A 114 9.20 -11.48 5.73
C VAL A 114 8.36 -11.04 6.91
N ALA A 115 7.55 -10.01 6.70
CA ALA A 115 6.40 -9.72 7.55
C ALA A 115 5.10 -9.83 6.75
N VAL A 116 4.03 -10.24 7.42
CA VAL A 116 2.69 -10.37 6.86
C VAL A 116 1.73 -9.54 7.68
N ILE A 117 1.06 -8.58 7.04
CA ILE A 117 -0.06 -7.85 7.62
C ILE A 117 -1.34 -8.54 7.15
N ARG A 118 -2.07 -9.14 8.07
CA ARG A 118 -3.33 -9.80 7.81
C ARG A 118 -4.47 -8.89 8.24
N VAL A 119 -5.44 -8.65 7.34
CA VAL A 119 -6.66 -7.94 7.69
C VAL A 119 -7.67 -8.94 8.22
N LEU A 120 -8.11 -8.72 9.45
CA LEU A 120 -9.06 -9.57 10.15
C LEU A 120 -10.47 -9.17 9.68
N SER A 121 -11.14 -10.07 9.01
CA SER A 121 -12.56 -9.92 8.72
C SER A 121 -13.32 -10.21 10.03
N GLY A 122 -13.85 -9.16 10.67
CA GLY A 122 -14.78 -9.35 11.78
C GLY A 122 -16.00 -10.17 11.30
N ASN A 123 -16.76 -10.74 12.23
CA ASN A 123 -17.94 -11.61 11.99
C ASN A 123 -19.08 -10.99 11.15
N SER A 124 -18.89 -9.80 10.63
CA SER A 124 -19.80 -9.15 9.69
C SER A 124 -19.28 -9.40 8.29
N THR A 125 -20.16 -9.76 7.37
CA THR A 125 -19.95 -9.83 5.92
C THR A 125 -19.40 -8.51 5.40
N ILE A 126 -18.10 -8.26 5.67
CA ILE A 126 -17.35 -7.18 5.03
C ILE A 126 -17.24 -7.62 3.57
N GLY A 127 -18.03 -7.00 2.71
CA GLY A 127 -17.99 -7.31 1.28
C GLY A 127 -16.59 -7.13 0.73
N ASN A 128 -16.20 -7.92 -0.27
CA ASN A 128 -14.88 -7.88 -0.91
C ASN A 128 -14.41 -6.45 -1.27
N SER A 129 -15.33 -5.53 -1.52
CA SER A 129 -15.03 -4.12 -1.82
C SER A 129 -14.50 -3.35 -0.61
N SER A 130 -14.88 -3.72 0.60
CA SER A 130 -14.37 -3.07 1.83
C SER A 130 -12.97 -3.56 2.19
N LEU A 131 -12.71 -4.86 2.08
CA LEU A 131 -11.36 -5.42 2.25
C LEU A 131 -10.37 -4.82 1.26
N TYR A 132 -10.78 -4.68 -0.01
CA TYR A 132 -9.96 -4.04 -1.03
C TYR A 132 -9.61 -2.59 -0.70
N LYS A 133 -10.57 -1.81 -0.19
CA LYS A 133 -10.32 -0.43 0.25
C LYS A 133 -9.36 -0.38 1.42
N THR A 134 -9.55 -1.23 2.43
CA THR A 134 -8.67 -1.32 3.61
C THR A 134 -7.24 -1.70 3.19
N ASN A 135 -7.08 -2.71 2.35
CA ASN A 135 -5.77 -3.10 1.85
C ASN A 135 -5.08 -1.95 1.10
N ASN A 136 -5.79 -1.21 0.26
CA ASN A 136 -5.24 -0.06 -0.44
C ASN A 136 -4.82 1.06 0.51
N SER A 137 -5.57 1.31 1.58
CA SER A 137 -5.19 2.28 2.61
C SER A 137 -3.89 1.85 3.30
N ILE A 138 -3.77 0.58 3.69
CA ILE A 138 -2.55 0.03 4.29
C ILE A 138 -1.37 0.17 3.32
N VAL A 139 -1.54 -0.20 2.05
CA VAL A 139 -0.48 -0.06 1.02
C VAL A 139 -0.02 1.39 0.87
N ASN A 140 -0.94 2.36 0.92
CA ASN A 140 -0.59 3.77 0.84
C ASN A 140 0.20 4.25 2.07
N ILE A 141 -0.17 3.77 3.27
CA ILE A 141 0.57 4.01 4.51
C ILE A 141 1.99 3.45 4.40
N LEU A 142 2.12 2.17 4.02
CA LEU A 142 3.41 1.50 3.88
C LEU A 142 4.31 2.18 2.86
N ARG A 143 3.75 2.64 1.74
CA ARG A 143 4.49 3.37 0.71
C ARG A 143 5.04 4.70 1.22
N ARG A 144 4.28 5.41 2.03
CA ARG A 144 4.73 6.66 2.67
C ARG A 144 5.89 6.36 3.62
N ILE A 145 5.73 5.39 4.51
CA ILE A 145 6.76 5.00 5.49
C ILE A 145 8.03 4.51 4.79
N SER A 146 7.90 3.69 3.74
CA SER A 146 9.03 3.17 2.98
C SER A 146 9.87 4.26 2.30
N ARG A 147 9.26 5.38 1.91
CA ARG A 147 10.01 6.52 1.33
C ARG A 147 10.85 7.26 2.35
N ASP A 148 10.34 7.32 3.59
CA ASP A 148 10.97 8.08 4.67
C ASP A 148 11.92 7.20 5.51
N SER A 149 11.94 5.90 5.24
CA SER A 149 12.75 4.90 5.95
C SER A 149 14.04 4.61 5.21
N SER A 150 15.12 4.36 5.99
CA SER A 150 16.39 3.87 5.45
C SER A 150 16.39 2.36 5.22
N ILE A 151 15.33 1.64 5.63
CA ILE A 151 15.22 0.20 5.43
C ILE A 151 14.64 -0.09 4.05
N LYS A 152 15.29 -0.98 3.30
CA LYS A 152 14.79 -1.43 2.00
C LYS A 152 13.71 -2.47 2.20
N VAL A 153 12.54 -2.23 1.62
CA VAL A 153 11.39 -3.12 1.74
C VAL A 153 10.63 -3.21 0.42
N LEU A 154 10.41 -4.43 -0.02
CA LEU A 154 9.46 -4.73 -1.08
C LEU A 154 8.15 -5.20 -0.45
N PHE A 155 7.03 -4.78 -1.01
CA PHE A 155 5.73 -5.25 -0.53
C PHE A 155 4.76 -5.50 -1.68
N VAL A 156 3.89 -6.47 -1.44
CA VAL A 156 2.84 -6.87 -2.38
C VAL A 156 1.52 -7.01 -1.65
N ASN A 157 0.46 -6.54 -2.29
CA ASN A 157 -0.91 -6.70 -1.83
C ASN A 157 -1.46 -8.03 -2.35
N LYS A 158 -1.84 -8.93 -1.43
CA LYS A 158 -2.61 -10.15 -1.71
C LYS A 158 -4.07 -9.93 -1.30
N CYS A 159 -4.95 -10.82 -1.70
CA CYS A 159 -6.39 -10.66 -1.46
C CYS A 159 -6.74 -10.48 0.02
N ASP A 160 -6.04 -11.19 0.93
CA ASP A 160 -6.33 -11.27 2.37
C ASP A 160 -5.21 -10.72 3.26
N SER A 161 -4.10 -10.29 2.66
CA SER A 161 -2.90 -9.91 3.40
C SER A 161 -1.97 -9.02 2.56
N ILE A 162 -1.10 -8.32 3.23
CA ILE A 162 0.00 -7.59 2.60
C ILE A 162 1.29 -8.23 3.07
N VAL A 163 2.13 -8.63 2.12
CA VAL A 163 3.43 -9.23 2.38
C VAL A 163 4.51 -8.20 2.20
N LEU A 164 5.38 -8.05 3.20
CA LEU A 164 6.55 -7.21 3.17
C LEU A 164 7.79 -8.09 3.21
N VAL A 165 8.75 -7.81 2.34
CA VAL A 165 10.06 -8.45 2.32
C VAL A 165 11.10 -7.38 2.61
N PHE A 166 11.74 -7.50 3.74
CA PHE A 166 12.81 -6.62 4.18
C PHE A 166 14.16 -7.21 3.77
N GLU A 167 15.01 -6.39 3.20
CA GLU A 167 16.41 -6.71 2.94
C GLU A 167 17.26 -6.24 4.13
N SER A 168 18.12 -7.12 4.63
CA SER A 168 19.07 -6.87 5.69
C SER A 168 20.49 -6.95 5.16
N PRO A 169 21.44 -6.14 5.62
CA PRO A 169 22.85 -6.39 5.35
C PRO A 169 23.26 -7.76 5.88
N LEU A 170 24.27 -8.36 5.26
CA LEU A 170 24.83 -9.64 5.69
C LEU A 170 25.18 -9.59 7.19
N ARG A 171 24.43 -10.33 8.00
CA ARG A 171 24.32 -10.32 9.47
C ARG A 171 23.50 -9.15 10.00
N GLU A 172 22.30 -9.47 10.46
CA GLU A 172 21.47 -8.54 11.23
C GLU A 172 22.26 -8.00 12.42
N ASP A 173 22.61 -6.72 12.35
CA ASP A 173 23.19 -6.00 13.48
C ASP A 173 22.10 -5.32 14.33
N GLU A 174 22.50 -4.76 15.46
CA GLU A 174 21.60 -4.03 16.36
C GLU A 174 20.98 -2.80 15.68
N GLU A 175 21.69 -2.17 14.75
CA GLU A 175 21.20 -1.00 14.03
C GLU A 175 20.04 -1.38 13.09
N TYR A 176 20.22 -2.45 12.32
CA TYR A 176 19.15 -2.95 11.45
C TYR A 176 17.91 -3.36 12.25
N ARG A 177 18.08 -4.04 13.39
CA ARG A 177 16.94 -4.41 14.26
C ARG A 177 16.17 -3.19 14.76
N ARG A 178 16.89 -2.11 15.11
CA ARG A 178 16.26 -0.83 15.49
C ARG A 178 15.49 -0.21 14.34
N LEU A 179 16.06 -0.21 13.13
CA LEU A 179 15.38 0.32 11.93
C LEU A 179 14.13 -0.48 11.60
N LEU A 180 14.21 -1.81 11.65
CA LEU A 180 13.06 -2.69 11.43
C LEU A 180 11.96 -2.44 12.47
N GLN A 181 12.34 -2.36 13.75
CA GLN A 181 11.39 -2.07 14.83
C GLN A 181 10.74 -0.70 14.63
N ALA A 182 11.53 0.33 14.31
CA ALA A 182 11.01 1.68 14.05
C ALA A 182 10.05 1.71 12.86
N PHE A 183 10.33 0.95 11.79
CA PHE A 183 9.43 0.81 10.66
C PHE A 183 8.10 0.19 11.08
N ILE A 184 8.13 -0.90 11.84
CA ILE A 184 6.94 -1.60 12.33
C ILE A 184 6.14 -0.70 13.28
N ASP A 185 6.78 -0.01 14.20
CA ASP A 185 6.12 0.90 15.16
C ASP A 185 5.47 2.09 14.45
N THR A 186 6.13 2.64 13.42
CA THR A 186 5.56 3.69 12.59
C THR A 186 4.35 3.19 11.79
N ALA A 187 4.44 1.95 11.27
CA ALA A 187 3.31 1.33 10.58
C ALA A 187 2.12 1.13 11.52
N LEU A 188 2.35 0.61 12.72
CA LEU A 188 1.31 0.43 13.75
C LEU A 188 0.64 1.75 14.11
N SER A 189 1.43 2.79 14.46
CA SER A 189 0.90 4.10 14.82
C SER A 189 0.09 4.73 13.68
N SER A 190 0.52 4.54 12.43
CA SER A 190 -0.21 5.03 11.27
C SER A 190 -1.50 4.26 11.02
N LEU A 191 -1.51 2.94 11.22
CA LEU A 191 -2.71 2.10 11.13
C LEU A 191 -3.71 2.41 12.24
N GLU A 192 -3.22 2.75 13.43
CA GLU A 192 -4.05 3.17 14.56
C GLU A 192 -4.72 4.52 14.28
N ALA A 193 -3.96 5.50 13.79
CA ALA A 193 -4.46 6.82 13.42
C ALA A 193 -5.57 6.77 12.36
N GLU A 194 -5.51 5.80 11.44
CA GLU A 194 -6.53 5.55 10.41
C GLU A 194 -7.66 4.62 10.90
N GLY A 195 -7.64 4.16 12.17
CA GLY A 195 -8.63 3.25 12.74
C GLY A 195 -8.59 1.82 12.16
N ILE A 196 -7.51 1.45 11.46
CA ILE A 196 -7.36 0.14 10.79
C ILE A 196 -6.75 -0.90 11.71
N LEU A 197 -5.97 -0.49 12.72
CA LEU A 197 -5.19 -1.39 13.56
C LEU A 197 -6.05 -2.45 14.29
N ALA A 198 -7.28 -2.09 14.69
CA ALA A 198 -8.20 -3.02 15.33
C ALA A 198 -8.56 -4.24 14.47
N MET A 199 -8.44 -4.09 13.15
CA MET A 199 -8.75 -5.11 12.14
C MET A 199 -7.49 -5.71 11.50
N ALA A 200 -6.29 -5.46 12.05
CA ALA A 200 -5.05 -5.92 11.47
C ALA A 200 -4.20 -6.69 12.49
N SER A 201 -3.45 -7.68 12.01
CA SER A 201 -2.43 -8.40 12.77
C SER A 201 -1.18 -8.49 11.92
N ILE A 202 -0.02 -8.27 12.54
CA ILE A 202 1.29 -8.31 11.87
C ILE A 202 2.06 -9.51 12.41
N GLY A 203 2.46 -10.40 11.53
CA GLY A 203 3.38 -11.49 11.86
C GLY A 203 4.72 -11.26 11.21
N VAL A 204 5.81 -11.53 11.94
CA VAL A 204 7.19 -11.35 11.48
C VAL A 204 7.91 -12.69 11.56
N GLY A 205 8.42 -13.17 10.43
CA GLY A 205 9.24 -14.38 10.34
C GLY A 205 10.70 -14.14 10.71
N ARG A 206 11.51 -15.20 10.67
CA ARG A 206 12.96 -15.11 10.87
C ARG A 206 13.68 -14.61 9.63
N SER A 207 14.89 -14.12 9.80
CA SER A 207 15.80 -13.75 8.71
C SER A 207 16.47 -15.00 8.12
N TYR A 208 16.68 -14.97 6.81
CA TYR A 208 17.38 -16.03 6.07
C TYR A 208 18.36 -15.40 5.08
N ALA A 209 19.61 -15.90 5.10
CA ALA A 209 20.69 -15.43 4.22
C ALA A 209 20.55 -15.87 2.76
N ASP A 210 19.66 -16.82 2.48
CA ASP A 210 19.43 -17.36 1.15
C ASP A 210 18.04 -16.98 0.67
N ALA A 211 17.98 -16.25 -0.44
CA ALA A 211 16.73 -15.82 -1.06
C ALA A 211 15.81 -17.00 -1.42
N THR A 212 16.34 -18.19 -1.72
CA THR A 212 15.56 -19.41 -1.95
C THR A 212 14.87 -19.92 -0.68
N SER A 213 15.28 -19.46 0.50
CA SER A 213 14.66 -19.77 1.80
C SER A 213 13.59 -18.77 2.23
N LEU A 214 13.29 -17.76 1.40
CA LEU A 214 12.30 -16.72 1.70
C LEU A 214 10.91 -17.29 2.04
N TRP A 215 10.51 -18.39 1.39
CA TRP A 215 9.27 -19.10 1.67
C TRP A 215 9.16 -19.58 3.12
N LYS A 216 10.29 -19.90 3.80
CA LYS A 216 10.31 -20.28 5.22
C LYS A 216 9.89 -19.10 6.07
N SER A 217 10.54 -17.94 5.88
CA SER A 217 10.22 -16.69 6.57
C SER A 217 8.76 -16.30 6.36
N PHE A 218 8.25 -16.44 5.14
CA PHE A 218 6.85 -16.19 4.82
C PHE A 218 5.88 -17.10 5.59
N ASN A 219 6.14 -18.41 5.63
CA ASN A 219 5.30 -19.33 6.37
C ASN A 219 5.33 -19.07 7.88
N GLU A 220 6.48 -18.69 8.42
CA GLU A 220 6.64 -18.27 9.81
C GLU A 220 5.86 -17.00 10.10
N ALA A 221 5.98 -15.97 9.25
CA ALA A 221 5.24 -14.72 9.38
C ALA A 221 3.72 -14.96 9.32
N ARG A 222 3.24 -15.82 8.42
CA ARG A 222 1.81 -16.18 8.36
C ARG A 222 1.32 -16.87 9.62
N ARG A 223 2.11 -17.78 10.20
CA ARG A 223 1.78 -18.44 11.47
C ARG A 223 1.76 -17.43 12.61
N ALA A 224 2.74 -16.53 12.67
CA ALA A 224 2.79 -15.47 13.66
C ALA A 224 1.58 -14.54 13.55
N ALA A 225 1.21 -14.09 12.35
CA ALA A 225 0.02 -13.27 12.13
C ALA A 225 -1.31 -13.98 12.50
N ALA A 226 -1.33 -15.31 12.53
CA ALA A 226 -2.51 -16.08 12.95
C ALA A 226 -2.69 -16.13 14.48
N CYS A 227 -1.70 -15.75 15.26
CA CYS A 227 -1.73 -15.77 16.74
C CYS A 227 -2.39 -14.53 17.36
N TRP A 228 -3.08 -13.71 16.59
CA TRP A 228 -3.70 -12.43 17.02
C TRP A 228 -4.67 -12.56 18.22
N ASN A 229 -5.15 -13.77 18.53
CA ASN A 229 -6.07 -14.04 19.66
C ASN A 229 -5.34 -14.40 20.96
N VAL A 230 -4.02 -14.54 20.95
CA VAL A 230 -3.26 -15.08 22.08
C VAL A 230 -2.98 -14.01 23.13
N ASP A 231 -2.78 -12.79 22.69
CA ASP A 231 -2.55 -11.62 23.53
C ASP A 231 -3.11 -10.34 22.87
N ASP A 232 -3.02 -9.22 23.58
CA ASP A 232 -3.45 -7.91 23.07
C ASP A 232 -2.46 -7.29 22.06
N SER A 233 -1.33 -7.98 21.77
CA SER A 233 -0.34 -7.52 20.81
C SER A 233 -0.90 -7.62 19.39
N ARG A 234 -0.58 -6.63 18.58
CA ARG A 234 -0.89 -6.63 17.14
C ARG A 234 0.29 -7.08 16.29
N VAL A 235 1.45 -7.27 16.92
CA VAL A 235 2.68 -7.75 16.28
C VAL A 235 3.19 -8.98 16.98
N HIS A 236 3.37 -10.03 16.22
CA HIS A 236 3.88 -11.31 16.69
C HIS A 236 5.14 -11.69 15.92
N TYR A 237 6.24 -11.83 16.63
CA TYR A 237 7.50 -12.34 16.09
C TYR A 237 7.53 -13.86 16.23
N PHE A 238 7.75 -14.58 15.13
CA PHE A 238 7.79 -16.04 15.15
C PHE A 238 8.84 -16.59 16.12
N GLU A 239 9.97 -15.91 16.24
CA GLU A 239 11.04 -16.26 17.19
C GLU A 239 10.59 -16.25 18.67
N LYS A 240 9.57 -15.43 19.00
CA LYS A 240 9.06 -15.26 20.36
C LYS A 240 7.89 -16.20 20.67
N LEU A 241 7.29 -16.84 19.67
CA LEU A 241 6.12 -17.69 19.86
C LEU A 241 6.43 -19.05 20.52
N GLY A 242 7.68 -19.34 20.80
CA GLY A 242 8.09 -20.64 21.33
C GLY A 242 7.76 -21.80 20.36
N VAL A 243 8.66 -22.74 20.18
CA VAL A 243 8.37 -23.96 19.43
C VAL A 243 7.53 -24.84 20.36
N TYR A 244 6.24 -24.91 20.09
CA TYR A 244 5.38 -25.98 20.59
C TYR A 244 5.05 -26.90 19.43
#